data_b7a18299dde98bb4b00fa91e366ba52b
#
_entry.id   b7a18299dde98bb4b00fa91e366ba52b
#
_cell.length_a   1.000
_cell.length_b   1.000
_cell.length_c   1.000
_cell.angle_alpha   90.00
_cell.angle_beta   90.00
_cell.angle_gamma   90.00
#
_symmetry.space_group_name_H-M   'P 1'
#
loop_
_entity.id
_entity.type
_entity.pdbx_description
1 polymer ?
#
loop_
_entity_poly.entity_id
_entity_poly.type
_entity_poly.pdbx_seq_one_letter_code
_entity_poly.pdbx_strand_id
1 'polypeptide(L)'
;MRETKFIEQNQEKWADFEEMLRHNHRDPEKLNDLFIQITDDLSYARTFYPNRSVRMYLNHLAQRIFHHVYRGKRFPARRFRLFWTEELPWLLWDARRALFLSFCIFAAAALIGVVSSRNNPDFARAILGEEYVNMTLENIRLGDPMAVYKESRPLGMSVGIAANNLFVALRTAVFGVLAAIGTVFMLVYNGIMLGAFQYFFAEKGLLWESFLTIWIHGTLEISAIIVAGAAGLVAGSGLLFPGTYTRGQAFQLSMRRGLKIFIGLVPVFVLAAFFEGFLTRFTDTPALLRLSFILCSLAFVFWYFVWFPYHRSRTGRPPLLQEKGLPATRAHAVSFTSIKNAGELFSDTFTLFRRYLRVCLAALALASAVFAGAAYAAALAGQSMVFVFPDHLGGAFTGWWDAIGRNRAPVMFWAQMALLWGLFWVALYIIRREMPAEYRDQWRIPVFGAQLLVPLVLSFGTVWLLENLPYGLVFWLAGIALFPFAGLWIAVAAFENTAGLSLPRAWQLMRWEQGVVLGFIVINFALLLFLFLDSGVWTMVIRFLSWMAPADEASMQAFVTYTTAFFASMIAHFVWLFFLASGMLLYFSSRELTDAPTLRAGIAQVGRGRQIRGLAKE
;
A
#
# COMPACT_ATOMS: atom_id res chain seq x y z
N MET A 1 -6.13 57.36 -0.43
CA MET A 1 -4.88 57.85 -1.10
C MET A 1 -5.11 57.81 -2.60
N ARG A 2 -4.58 58.71 -3.41
CA ARG A 2 -4.67 58.61 -4.88
C ARG A 2 -3.77 57.47 -5.37
N GLU A 3 -4.15 56.73 -6.40
CA GLU A 3 -3.42 55.57 -6.94
C GLU A 3 -1.96 55.94 -7.28
N THR A 4 -1.74 57.10 -7.92
CA THR A 4 -0.39 57.59 -8.26
C THR A 4 0.54 57.70 -7.02
N LYS A 5 0.02 58.22 -5.92
CA LYS A 5 0.80 58.36 -4.68
C LYS A 5 1.11 57.01 -4.02
N PHE A 6 0.18 56.03 -4.18
CA PHE A 6 0.40 54.67 -3.70
C PHE A 6 1.50 53.96 -4.50
N ILE A 7 1.53 54.15 -5.82
CA ILE A 7 2.57 53.61 -6.70
C ILE A 7 3.93 54.26 -6.37
N GLU A 8 4.01 55.59 -6.26
CA GLU A 8 5.23 56.29 -5.94
C GLU A 8 5.86 55.83 -4.64
N GLN A 9 5.04 55.57 -3.62
CA GLN A 9 5.51 55.14 -2.31
C GLN A 9 6.02 53.71 -2.26
N ASN A 10 5.60 52.85 -3.19
CA ASN A 10 5.89 51.41 -3.14
C ASN A 10 6.66 50.87 -4.35
N GLN A 11 6.90 51.69 -5.38
CA GLN A 11 7.54 51.25 -6.63
C GLN A 11 8.96 50.71 -6.44
N GLU A 12 9.77 51.30 -5.55
CA GLU A 12 11.13 50.80 -5.26
C GLU A 12 11.08 49.41 -4.66
N LYS A 13 10.22 49.19 -3.69
CA LYS A 13 10.00 47.88 -3.05
C LYS A 13 9.56 46.82 -4.06
N TRP A 14 8.69 47.19 -5.02
CA TRP A 14 8.23 46.26 -6.05
C TRP A 14 9.33 45.99 -7.09
N ALA A 15 10.15 46.97 -7.42
CA ALA A 15 11.31 46.83 -8.31
C ALA A 15 12.38 45.91 -7.69
N ASP A 16 12.74 46.11 -6.42
CA ASP A 16 13.67 45.27 -5.67
C ASP A 16 13.20 43.79 -5.68
N PHE A 17 11.90 43.61 -5.54
CA PHE A 17 11.30 42.30 -5.56
C PHE A 17 11.33 41.64 -6.94
N GLU A 18 11.07 42.39 -8.03
CA GLU A 18 11.27 41.90 -9.39
C GLU A 18 12.71 41.54 -9.68
N GLU A 19 13.64 42.33 -9.21
CA GLU A 19 15.06 42.06 -9.37
C GLU A 19 15.51 40.80 -8.64
N MET A 20 15.05 40.59 -7.41
CA MET A 20 15.28 39.34 -6.67
C MET A 20 14.72 38.12 -7.38
N LEU A 21 13.52 38.24 -8.00
CA LEU A 21 12.93 37.15 -8.77
C LEU A 21 13.71 36.86 -10.07
N ARG A 22 14.32 37.88 -10.71
CA ARG A 22 15.13 37.71 -11.93
C ARG A 22 16.47 37.05 -11.65
N HIS A 23 17.15 37.46 -10.58
CA HIS A 23 18.50 37.02 -10.29
C HIS A 23 18.59 35.75 -9.43
N ASN A 24 17.43 35.11 -9.13
CA ASN A 24 17.37 33.88 -8.36
C ASN A 24 18.13 33.92 -7.02
N HIS A 25 18.18 35.12 -6.40
CA HIS A 25 18.86 35.35 -5.11
C HIS A 25 18.13 34.53 -4.03
N ARG A 26 18.84 33.65 -3.35
CA ARG A 26 18.29 32.63 -2.44
C ARG A 26 18.37 33.04 -0.98
N ASP A 27 17.98 34.27 -0.65
CA ASP A 27 17.73 34.62 0.74
C ASP A 27 16.25 34.32 1.08
N PRO A 28 15.96 33.22 1.81
CA PRO A 28 14.59 32.81 2.09
C PRO A 28 13.87 33.77 3.04
N GLU A 29 14.59 34.40 3.95
CA GLU A 29 14.02 35.35 4.93
C GLU A 29 13.58 36.63 4.23
N LYS A 30 14.46 37.21 3.44
CA LYS A 30 14.17 38.44 2.67
C LYS A 30 13.06 38.20 1.63
N LEU A 31 13.02 37.01 0.99
CA LEU A 31 11.96 36.64 0.04
C LEU A 31 10.62 36.53 0.75
N ASN A 32 10.59 35.96 1.94
CA ASN A 32 9.37 35.82 2.73
C ASN A 32 8.83 37.18 3.18
N ASP A 33 9.68 38.05 3.66
CA ASP A 33 9.29 39.39 4.11
C ASP A 33 8.74 40.24 2.96
N LEU A 34 9.38 40.20 1.81
CA LEU A 34 8.91 40.88 0.60
C LEU A 34 7.59 40.28 0.09
N PHE A 35 7.41 38.97 0.21
CA PHE A 35 6.12 38.31 -0.15
C PHE A 35 4.97 38.78 0.74
N ILE A 36 5.21 38.89 2.05
CA ILE A 36 4.21 39.41 3.00
C ILE A 36 3.83 40.85 2.59
N GLN A 37 4.84 41.71 2.37
CA GLN A 37 4.62 43.11 1.98
C GLN A 37 3.84 43.23 0.66
N ILE A 38 4.16 42.42 -0.36
CA ILE A 38 3.47 42.44 -1.64
C ILE A 38 2.02 41.95 -1.50
N THR A 39 1.78 40.95 -0.65
CA THR A 39 0.40 40.46 -0.39
C THR A 39 -0.43 41.48 0.37
N ASP A 40 0.16 42.27 1.26
CA ASP A 40 -0.48 43.38 1.96
C ASP A 40 -0.82 44.51 0.98
N ASP A 41 0.14 44.91 0.11
CA ASP A 41 -0.09 45.89 -0.93
C ASP A 41 -1.17 45.46 -1.93
N LEU A 42 -1.20 44.15 -2.29
CA LEU A 42 -2.23 43.59 -3.14
C LEU A 42 -3.62 43.63 -2.46
N SER A 43 -3.66 43.35 -1.16
CA SER A 43 -4.88 43.42 -0.36
C SER A 43 -5.42 44.85 -0.32
N TYR A 44 -4.54 45.83 -0.08
CA TYR A 44 -4.87 47.23 -0.15
C TYR A 44 -5.38 47.64 -1.55
N ALA A 45 -4.67 47.23 -2.61
CA ALA A 45 -5.05 47.53 -3.99
C ALA A 45 -6.39 46.89 -4.37
N ARG A 46 -6.71 45.71 -3.87
CA ARG A 46 -8.02 45.05 -4.07
C ARG A 46 -9.16 45.84 -3.45
N THR A 47 -8.92 46.46 -2.30
CA THR A 47 -9.94 47.21 -1.57
C THR A 47 -10.18 48.59 -2.16
N PHE A 48 -9.09 49.32 -2.49
CA PHE A 48 -9.18 50.73 -2.87
C PHE A 48 -9.05 50.98 -4.35
N TYR A 49 -8.51 50.03 -5.14
CA TYR A 49 -8.28 50.14 -6.58
C TYR A 49 -8.77 48.92 -7.36
N PRO A 50 -10.02 48.45 -7.17
CA PRO A 50 -10.47 47.14 -7.68
C PRO A 50 -10.38 46.98 -9.18
N ASN A 51 -10.49 48.07 -9.95
CA ASN A 51 -10.51 48.07 -11.42
C ASN A 51 -9.27 48.75 -12.05
N ARG A 52 -8.15 48.82 -11.34
CA ARG A 52 -6.94 49.53 -11.77
C ARG A 52 -5.78 48.55 -12.09
N SER A 53 -4.85 49.04 -12.92
CA SER A 53 -3.70 48.29 -13.40
C SER A 53 -2.77 47.86 -12.29
N VAL A 54 -2.62 48.64 -11.21
CA VAL A 54 -1.78 48.32 -10.06
C VAL A 54 -2.23 47.02 -9.37
N ARG A 55 -3.52 46.73 -9.29
CA ARG A 55 -4.03 45.46 -8.77
C ARG A 55 -3.58 44.27 -9.62
N MET A 56 -3.68 44.42 -10.96
CA MET A 56 -3.27 43.37 -11.90
C MET A 56 -1.76 43.13 -11.81
N TYR A 57 -0.96 44.18 -11.72
CA TYR A 57 0.48 44.11 -11.57
C TYR A 57 0.89 43.37 -10.28
N LEU A 58 0.35 43.77 -9.13
CA LEU A 58 0.65 43.13 -7.84
C LEU A 58 0.16 41.70 -7.79
N ASN A 59 -1.00 41.40 -8.38
CA ASN A 59 -1.49 40.01 -8.47
C ASN A 59 -0.56 39.14 -9.33
N HIS A 60 -0.08 39.65 -10.45
CA HIS A 60 0.89 38.95 -11.29
C HIS A 60 2.24 38.73 -10.54
N LEU A 61 2.68 39.73 -9.79
CA LEU A 61 3.90 39.65 -9.00
C LEU A 61 3.78 38.59 -7.87
N ALA A 62 2.65 38.58 -7.16
CA ALA A 62 2.36 37.57 -6.13
C ALA A 62 2.23 36.16 -6.73
N GLN A 63 1.61 36.00 -7.90
CA GLN A 63 1.53 34.72 -8.59
C GLN A 63 2.89 34.18 -9.03
N ARG A 64 3.80 35.05 -9.47
CA ARG A 64 5.17 34.63 -9.85
C ARG A 64 5.92 34.01 -8.69
N ILE A 65 5.76 34.55 -7.47
CA ILE A 65 6.36 33.93 -6.28
C ILE A 65 5.67 32.64 -5.92
N PHE A 66 4.34 32.66 -5.87
CA PHE A 66 3.59 31.45 -5.58
C PHE A 66 4.05 30.32 -6.51
N HIS A 67 4.22 30.60 -7.79
CA HIS A 67 4.80 29.65 -8.74
C HIS A 67 6.26 29.27 -8.44
N HIS A 68 7.08 30.20 -7.94
CA HIS A 68 8.49 29.93 -7.61
C HIS A 68 8.64 29.12 -6.33
N VAL A 69 7.87 29.44 -5.30
CA VAL A 69 7.89 28.76 -3.98
C VAL A 69 7.19 27.40 -4.05
N TYR A 70 6.04 27.33 -4.75
CA TYR A 70 5.21 26.13 -4.84
C TYR A 70 5.41 25.34 -6.14
N ARG A 71 6.24 25.80 -7.08
CA ARG A 71 6.61 25.01 -8.24
C ARG A 71 7.24 23.73 -7.72
N GLY A 72 6.47 22.63 -7.83
CA GLY A 72 6.85 21.34 -7.29
C GLY A 72 8.30 21.05 -7.65
N LYS A 73 9.12 20.78 -6.66
CA LYS A 73 10.55 20.48 -6.85
C LYS A 73 10.61 19.35 -7.85
N ARG A 74 10.96 19.64 -9.11
CA ARG A 74 11.29 18.60 -10.09
C ARG A 74 12.22 17.64 -9.38
N PHE A 75 11.94 16.37 -9.46
CA PHE A 75 12.75 15.33 -8.83
C PHE A 75 14.19 15.53 -9.36
N PRO A 76 15.11 16.14 -8.62
CA PRO A 76 16.38 16.50 -9.21
C PRO A 76 17.14 15.21 -9.45
N ALA A 77 17.66 15.01 -10.67
CA ALA A 77 18.50 13.87 -11.02
C ALA A 77 19.64 13.65 -10.00
N ARG A 78 20.09 14.75 -9.38
CA ARG A 78 21.03 14.73 -8.24
C ARG A 78 20.51 13.90 -7.06
N ARG A 79 19.20 13.95 -6.73
CA ARG A 79 18.62 13.19 -5.60
C ARG A 79 18.53 11.71 -5.92
N PHE A 80 18.25 11.38 -7.17
CA PHE A 80 18.29 10.00 -7.66
C PHE A 80 19.69 9.41 -7.52
N ARG A 81 20.72 10.12 -8.02
CA ARG A 81 22.12 9.69 -7.87
C ARG A 81 22.54 9.55 -6.41
N LEU A 82 22.19 10.53 -5.55
CA LEU A 82 22.51 10.50 -4.12
C LEU A 82 21.87 9.30 -3.40
N PHE A 83 20.71 8.84 -3.84
CA PHE A 83 20.09 7.63 -3.30
C PHE A 83 21.02 6.42 -3.47
N TRP A 84 21.53 6.19 -4.68
CA TRP A 84 22.36 5.03 -5.00
C TRP A 84 23.80 5.13 -4.49
N THR A 85 24.36 6.33 -4.42
CA THR A 85 25.77 6.52 -4.06
C THR A 85 26.00 6.82 -2.57
N GLU A 86 24.96 7.27 -1.87
CA GLU A 86 25.07 7.68 -0.46
C GLU A 86 24.02 7.00 0.41
N GLU A 87 22.74 7.18 0.11
CA GLU A 87 21.66 6.80 1.03
C GLU A 87 21.54 5.28 1.17
N LEU A 88 21.46 4.56 0.06
CA LEU A 88 21.32 3.11 0.06
C LEU A 88 22.53 2.40 0.68
N PRO A 89 23.81 2.75 0.36
CA PRO A 89 24.96 2.17 1.04
C PRO A 89 24.94 2.36 2.56
N TRP A 90 24.53 3.54 3.06
CA TRP A 90 24.40 3.77 4.49
C TRP A 90 23.30 2.93 5.12
N LEU A 91 22.15 2.79 4.46
CA LEU A 91 21.06 1.92 4.93
C LEU A 91 21.49 0.46 5.00
N LEU A 92 22.25 -0.01 3.99
CA LEU A 92 22.79 -1.38 3.96
C LEU A 92 23.83 -1.59 5.08
N TRP A 93 24.67 -0.60 5.34
CA TRP A 93 25.59 -0.68 6.47
C TRP A 93 24.88 -0.74 7.83
N ASP A 94 23.87 0.12 8.02
CA ASP A 94 23.05 0.06 9.23
C ASP A 94 22.34 -1.30 9.36
N ALA A 95 21.92 -1.88 8.25
CA ALA A 95 21.24 -3.18 8.17
C ALA A 95 22.19 -4.39 8.13
N ARG A 96 23.53 -4.23 8.24
CA ARG A 96 24.51 -5.32 8.05
C ARG A 96 24.27 -6.56 8.90
N ARG A 97 23.75 -6.39 10.14
CA ARG A 97 23.40 -7.51 11.02
C ARG A 97 22.18 -8.26 10.49
N ALA A 98 21.18 -7.54 10.01
CA ALA A 98 19.99 -8.13 9.39
C ALA A 98 20.35 -8.82 8.07
N LEU A 99 21.27 -8.24 7.28
CA LEU A 99 21.78 -8.85 6.05
C LEU A 99 22.51 -10.15 6.33
N PHE A 100 23.40 -10.17 7.31
CA PHE A 100 24.10 -11.39 7.73
C PHE A 100 23.13 -12.45 8.27
N LEU A 101 22.17 -12.06 9.09
CA LEU A 101 21.15 -12.97 9.63
C LEU A 101 20.28 -13.55 8.51
N SER A 102 19.84 -12.72 7.56
CA SER A 102 19.09 -13.16 6.37
C SER A 102 19.87 -14.18 5.55
N PHE A 103 21.15 -13.93 5.30
CA PHE A 103 22.04 -14.86 4.63
C PHE A 103 22.16 -16.20 5.40
N CYS A 104 22.40 -16.16 6.72
CA CYS A 104 22.51 -17.36 7.53
C CYS A 104 21.23 -18.21 7.52
N ILE A 105 20.06 -17.56 7.65
CA ILE A 105 18.76 -18.25 7.61
C ILE A 105 18.58 -18.93 6.24
N PHE A 106 18.84 -18.19 5.16
CA PHE A 106 18.69 -18.71 3.81
C PHE A 106 19.64 -19.87 3.52
N ALA A 107 20.92 -19.74 3.89
CA ALA A 107 21.93 -20.77 3.69
C ALA A 107 21.64 -22.04 4.53
N ALA A 108 21.24 -21.88 5.78
CA ALA A 108 20.82 -23.00 6.62
C ALA A 108 19.59 -23.72 6.04
N ALA A 109 18.62 -22.96 5.54
CA ALA A 109 17.44 -23.51 4.90
C ALA A 109 17.78 -24.25 3.59
N ALA A 110 18.70 -23.72 2.78
CA ALA A 110 19.17 -24.41 1.59
C ALA A 110 19.86 -25.75 1.94
N LEU A 111 20.67 -25.74 2.98
CA LEU A 111 21.29 -26.99 3.46
C LEU A 111 20.22 -28.00 3.93
N ILE A 112 19.18 -27.54 4.64
CA ILE A 112 18.04 -28.40 5.02
C ILE A 112 17.38 -28.98 3.76
N GLY A 113 17.14 -28.18 2.71
CA GLY A 113 16.59 -28.64 1.45
C GLY A 113 17.43 -29.74 0.80
N VAL A 114 18.76 -29.58 0.75
CA VAL A 114 19.69 -30.59 0.24
C VAL A 114 19.63 -31.88 1.05
N VAL A 115 19.73 -31.78 2.40
CA VAL A 115 19.73 -32.95 3.27
C VAL A 115 18.39 -33.70 3.23
N SER A 116 17.28 -32.97 3.22
CA SER A 116 15.93 -33.56 3.13
C SER A 116 15.71 -34.29 1.81
N SER A 117 16.11 -33.69 0.68
CA SER A 117 16.01 -34.34 -0.64
C SER A 117 16.92 -35.55 -0.76
N ARG A 118 18.08 -35.55 -0.12
CA ARG A 118 18.97 -36.70 -0.08
C ARG A 118 18.37 -37.90 0.68
N ASN A 119 17.65 -37.62 1.77
CA ASN A 119 17.09 -38.66 2.63
C ASN A 119 15.70 -39.15 2.19
N ASN A 120 14.97 -38.32 1.42
CA ASN A 120 13.64 -38.67 0.93
C ASN A 120 13.54 -38.27 -0.58
N PRO A 121 13.48 -39.26 -1.50
CA PRO A 121 13.37 -39.01 -2.94
C PRO A 121 12.11 -38.21 -3.34
N ASP A 122 11.02 -38.32 -2.58
CA ASP A 122 9.77 -37.61 -2.88
C ASP A 122 9.77 -36.16 -2.39
N PHE A 123 10.77 -35.79 -1.58
CA PHE A 123 10.87 -34.44 -1.03
C PHE A 123 11.00 -33.37 -2.15
N ALA A 124 11.81 -33.64 -3.17
CA ALA A 124 11.94 -32.73 -4.31
C ALA A 124 10.60 -32.55 -5.03
N ARG A 125 9.79 -33.61 -5.20
CA ARG A 125 8.44 -33.53 -5.78
C ARG A 125 7.49 -32.71 -4.91
N ALA A 126 7.53 -32.89 -3.60
CA ALA A 126 6.72 -32.15 -2.66
C ALA A 126 7.03 -30.65 -2.65
N ILE A 127 8.29 -30.24 -2.84
CA ILE A 127 8.73 -28.85 -2.81
C ILE A 127 8.63 -28.17 -4.17
N LEU A 128 9.08 -28.83 -5.24
CA LEU A 128 9.14 -28.27 -6.59
C LEU A 128 7.83 -28.45 -7.37
N GLY A 129 6.99 -29.37 -6.94
CA GLY A 129 5.75 -29.76 -7.60
C GLY A 129 5.94 -30.93 -8.59
N GLU A 130 4.93 -31.80 -8.64
CA GLU A 130 4.89 -33.00 -9.48
C GLU A 130 5.08 -32.66 -10.97
N GLU A 131 4.36 -31.65 -11.44
CA GLU A 131 4.36 -31.21 -12.83
C GLU A 131 5.76 -30.77 -13.27
N TYR A 132 6.41 -29.91 -12.47
CA TYR A 132 7.77 -29.43 -12.76
C TYR A 132 8.78 -30.57 -12.80
N VAL A 133 8.72 -31.48 -11.83
CA VAL A 133 9.66 -32.62 -11.74
C VAL A 133 9.46 -33.58 -12.93
N ASN A 134 8.19 -33.89 -13.27
CA ASN A 134 7.90 -34.79 -14.38
C ASN A 134 8.33 -34.19 -15.73
N MET A 135 8.04 -32.90 -15.97
CA MET A 135 8.50 -32.17 -17.15
C MET A 135 10.05 -32.16 -17.26
N THR A 136 10.73 -31.89 -16.15
CA THR A 136 12.20 -31.86 -16.13
C THR A 136 12.80 -33.25 -16.38
N LEU A 137 12.21 -34.31 -15.82
CA LEU A 137 12.64 -35.69 -16.08
C LEU A 137 12.48 -36.09 -17.58
N GLU A 138 11.39 -35.66 -18.22
CA GLU A 138 11.20 -35.90 -19.65
C GLU A 138 12.21 -35.09 -20.49
N ASN A 139 12.50 -33.86 -20.14
CA ASN A 139 13.53 -33.06 -20.80
C ASN A 139 14.93 -33.70 -20.66
N ILE A 140 15.24 -34.24 -19.47
CA ILE A 140 16.49 -34.98 -19.26
C ILE A 140 16.54 -36.22 -20.16
N ARG A 141 15.42 -36.96 -20.27
CA ARG A 141 15.32 -38.13 -21.15
C ARG A 141 15.51 -37.80 -22.62
N LEU A 142 15.01 -36.64 -23.06
CA LEU A 142 15.17 -36.14 -24.44
C LEU A 142 16.57 -35.54 -24.71
N GLY A 143 17.44 -35.49 -23.69
CA GLY A 143 18.80 -34.98 -23.82
C GLY A 143 18.95 -33.46 -23.74
N ASP A 144 17.88 -32.73 -23.38
CA ASP A 144 17.93 -31.29 -23.15
C ASP A 144 17.34 -30.93 -21.80
N PRO A 145 18.08 -31.12 -20.71
CA PRO A 145 17.57 -30.88 -19.34
C PRO A 145 17.15 -29.42 -19.08
N MET A 146 17.62 -28.49 -19.91
CA MET A 146 17.35 -27.05 -19.76
C MET A 146 16.34 -26.52 -20.81
N ALA A 147 15.58 -27.41 -21.48
CA ALA A 147 14.57 -27.04 -22.48
C ALA A 147 13.55 -26.01 -22.01
N VAL A 148 13.19 -26.04 -20.72
CA VAL A 148 12.28 -25.07 -20.07
C VAL A 148 12.65 -23.61 -20.37
N TYR A 149 13.92 -23.28 -20.49
CA TYR A 149 14.39 -21.92 -20.79
C TYR A 149 14.33 -21.56 -22.28
N LYS A 150 14.00 -22.49 -23.16
CA LYS A 150 14.02 -22.31 -24.63
C LYS A 150 12.61 -22.13 -25.23
N GLU A 151 11.57 -22.59 -24.57
CA GLU A 151 10.21 -22.72 -25.15
C GLU A 151 9.43 -21.39 -25.30
N SER A 152 9.73 -20.35 -24.53
CA SER A 152 8.95 -19.11 -24.52
C SER A 152 9.60 -17.97 -25.31
N ARG A 153 8.81 -16.95 -25.71
CA ARG A 153 9.35 -15.74 -26.34
C ARG A 153 10.22 -14.95 -25.35
N PRO A 154 11.44 -14.49 -25.73
CA PRO A 154 12.41 -13.91 -24.80
C PRO A 154 11.87 -12.74 -23.97
N LEU A 155 11.22 -11.75 -24.60
CA LEU A 155 10.70 -10.57 -23.92
C LEU A 155 9.53 -10.90 -22.99
N GLY A 156 8.58 -11.74 -23.43
CA GLY A 156 7.44 -12.13 -22.60
C GLY A 156 7.89 -12.92 -21.36
N MET A 157 8.84 -13.83 -21.56
CA MET A 157 9.44 -14.60 -20.47
C MET A 157 10.19 -13.69 -19.50
N SER A 158 11.07 -12.82 -19.97
CA SER A 158 11.83 -11.90 -19.11
C SER A 158 10.92 -11.01 -18.25
N VAL A 159 9.85 -10.46 -18.83
CA VAL A 159 8.90 -9.62 -18.08
C VAL A 159 8.13 -10.43 -17.04
N GLY A 160 7.67 -11.63 -17.42
CA GLY A 160 6.94 -12.52 -16.50
C GLY A 160 7.81 -12.95 -15.31
N ILE A 161 9.05 -13.34 -15.56
CA ILE A 161 10.01 -13.77 -14.54
C ILE A 161 10.42 -12.58 -13.66
N ALA A 162 10.74 -11.42 -14.27
CA ALA A 162 11.03 -10.21 -13.52
C ALA A 162 9.90 -9.85 -12.55
N ALA A 163 8.67 -9.90 -13.03
CA ALA A 163 7.49 -9.63 -12.21
C ALA A 163 7.36 -10.66 -11.07
N ASN A 164 7.52 -11.95 -11.36
CA ASN A 164 7.45 -13.01 -10.36
C ASN A 164 8.53 -12.86 -9.28
N ASN A 165 9.78 -12.70 -9.66
CA ASN A 165 10.91 -12.64 -8.74
C ASN A 165 10.90 -11.34 -7.92
N LEU A 166 10.53 -10.21 -8.55
CA LEU A 166 10.30 -8.95 -7.84
C LEU A 166 9.16 -9.10 -6.83
N PHE A 167 8.12 -9.86 -7.16
CA PHE A 167 6.99 -10.12 -6.30
C PHE A 167 7.35 -11.03 -5.11
N VAL A 168 8.14 -12.09 -5.33
CA VAL A 168 8.69 -12.92 -4.25
C VAL A 168 9.54 -12.09 -3.29
N ALA A 169 10.40 -11.23 -3.82
CA ALA A 169 11.20 -10.32 -3.00
C ALA A 169 10.36 -9.28 -2.26
N LEU A 170 9.32 -8.72 -2.90
CA LEU A 170 8.38 -7.80 -2.27
C LEU A 170 7.67 -8.48 -1.11
N ARG A 171 7.15 -9.69 -1.31
CA ARG A 171 6.55 -10.49 -0.24
C ARG A 171 7.53 -10.68 0.90
N THR A 172 8.76 -11.11 0.61
CA THR A 172 9.79 -11.34 1.62
C THR A 172 10.06 -10.09 2.46
N ALA A 173 10.14 -8.91 1.84
CA ALA A 173 10.34 -7.65 2.53
C ALA A 173 9.10 -7.19 3.32
N VAL A 174 7.91 -7.27 2.72
CA VAL A 174 6.66 -6.78 3.32
C VAL A 174 6.18 -7.67 4.46
N PHE A 175 6.42 -8.97 4.42
CA PHE A 175 6.12 -9.88 5.52
C PHE A 175 6.88 -9.57 6.83
N GLY A 176 7.85 -8.66 6.77
CA GLY A 176 8.45 -8.03 7.95
C GLY A 176 7.43 -7.34 8.86
N VAL A 177 6.29 -6.88 8.32
CA VAL A 177 5.14 -6.34 9.08
C VAL A 177 4.64 -7.30 10.16
N LEU A 178 4.75 -8.61 9.95
CA LEU A 178 4.43 -9.64 10.93
C LEU A 178 5.58 -9.85 11.96
N ALA A 179 6.11 -8.75 12.48
CA ALA A 179 7.21 -8.76 13.43
C ALA A 179 8.43 -9.60 12.96
N ALA A 180 8.76 -9.52 11.68
CA ALA A 180 9.83 -10.24 10.99
C ALA A 180 9.63 -11.77 10.85
N ILE A 181 8.65 -12.38 11.51
CA ILE A 181 8.40 -13.83 11.45
C ILE A 181 8.08 -14.26 10.01
N GLY A 182 7.21 -13.52 9.32
CA GLY A 182 6.87 -13.82 7.95
C GLY A 182 8.07 -13.76 7.00
N THR A 183 8.97 -12.79 7.19
CA THR A 183 10.22 -12.71 6.42
C THR A 183 11.12 -13.93 6.65
N VAL A 184 11.28 -14.37 7.90
CA VAL A 184 12.05 -15.59 8.21
C VAL A 184 11.44 -16.79 7.50
N PHE A 185 10.12 -16.93 7.54
CA PHE A 185 9.40 -17.99 6.85
C PHE A 185 9.67 -17.98 5.33
N MET A 186 9.61 -16.80 4.69
CA MET A 186 9.89 -16.66 3.26
C MET A 186 11.34 -17.02 2.91
N LEU A 187 12.30 -16.63 3.74
CA LEU A 187 13.71 -16.99 3.57
C LEU A 187 13.91 -18.50 3.68
N VAL A 188 13.29 -19.13 4.67
CA VAL A 188 13.36 -20.59 4.89
C VAL A 188 12.78 -21.33 3.68
N TYR A 189 11.61 -20.91 3.22
CA TYR A 189 10.98 -21.55 2.07
C TYR A 189 11.84 -21.46 0.81
N ASN A 190 12.25 -20.24 0.43
CA ASN A 190 13.07 -20.05 -0.77
C ASN A 190 14.43 -20.76 -0.65
N GLY A 191 14.99 -20.81 0.55
CA GLY A 191 16.22 -21.56 0.80
C GLY A 191 16.02 -23.07 0.61
N ILE A 192 14.99 -23.66 1.22
CA ILE A 192 14.68 -25.10 1.07
C ILE A 192 14.42 -25.44 -0.42
N MET A 193 13.65 -24.58 -1.11
CA MET A 193 13.38 -24.77 -2.54
C MET A 193 14.67 -24.78 -3.36
N LEU A 194 15.59 -23.84 -3.12
CA LEU A 194 16.89 -23.81 -3.80
C LEU A 194 17.71 -25.08 -3.51
N GLY A 195 17.74 -25.50 -2.25
CA GLY A 195 18.48 -26.70 -1.82
C GLY A 195 17.93 -27.98 -2.47
N ALA A 196 16.61 -28.16 -2.46
CA ALA A 196 15.94 -29.29 -3.09
C ALA A 196 16.19 -29.31 -4.61
N PHE A 197 16.11 -28.15 -5.25
CA PHE A 197 16.36 -27.96 -6.66
C PHE A 197 17.80 -28.35 -7.04
N GLN A 198 18.79 -27.84 -6.36
CA GLN A 198 20.20 -28.15 -6.64
C GLN A 198 20.50 -29.64 -6.42
N TYR A 199 19.95 -30.23 -5.37
CA TYR A 199 20.14 -31.65 -5.10
C TYR A 199 19.47 -32.55 -6.14
N PHE A 200 18.29 -32.19 -6.63
CA PHE A 200 17.61 -32.91 -7.71
C PHE A 200 18.49 -33.06 -8.96
N PHE A 201 19.15 -31.97 -9.41
CA PHE A 201 20.08 -32.04 -10.52
C PHE A 201 21.39 -32.75 -10.16
N ALA A 202 21.87 -32.63 -8.92
CA ALA A 202 23.04 -33.35 -8.46
C ALA A 202 22.83 -34.87 -8.50
N GLU A 203 21.66 -35.35 -8.06
CA GLU A 203 21.28 -36.78 -8.11
C GLU A 203 21.27 -37.34 -9.55
N LYS A 204 20.91 -36.53 -10.53
CA LYS A 204 20.89 -36.90 -11.94
C LYS A 204 22.27 -36.74 -12.64
N GLY A 205 23.32 -36.36 -11.92
CA GLY A 205 24.66 -36.12 -12.47
C GLY A 205 24.79 -34.80 -13.25
N LEU A 206 23.78 -33.92 -13.18
CA LEU A 206 23.69 -32.69 -13.95
C LEU A 206 24.00 -31.43 -13.15
N LEU A 207 24.62 -31.56 -11.97
CA LEU A 207 24.89 -30.42 -11.08
C LEU A 207 25.68 -29.31 -11.78
N TRP A 208 26.73 -29.65 -12.51
CA TRP A 208 27.59 -28.65 -13.14
C TRP A 208 26.89 -27.91 -14.26
N GLU A 209 26.12 -28.60 -15.07
CA GLU A 209 25.37 -28.03 -16.17
C GLU A 209 24.25 -27.11 -15.67
N SER A 210 23.46 -27.57 -14.69
CA SER A 210 22.43 -26.78 -14.05
C SER A 210 23.02 -25.56 -13.33
N PHE A 211 24.14 -25.69 -12.66
CA PHE A 211 24.85 -24.60 -12.03
C PHE A 211 25.24 -23.52 -13.04
N LEU A 212 25.96 -23.89 -14.11
CA LEU A 212 26.39 -22.93 -15.11
C LEU A 212 25.25 -22.26 -15.88
N THR A 213 24.09 -22.89 -15.96
CA THR A 213 22.93 -22.33 -16.67
C THR A 213 22.13 -21.41 -15.77
N ILE A 214 21.80 -21.86 -14.56
CA ILE A 214 20.86 -21.18 -13.67
C ILE A 214 21.53 -20.03 -12.93
N TRP A 215 22.78 -20.19 -12.49
CA TRP A 215 23.45 -19.16 -11.70
C TRP A 215 23.88 -17.91 -12.49
N ILE A 216 23.76 -17.91 -13.83
CA ILE A 216 23.94 -16.68 -14.63
C ILE A 216 23.02 -15.56 -14.13
N HIS A 217 21.73 -15.86 -13.93
CA HIS A 217 20.72 -14.95 -13.39
C HIS A 217 20.51 -15.18 -11.89
N GLY A 218 20.53 -16.43 -11.44
CA GLY A 218 20.27 -16.84 -10.06
C GLY A 218 21.22 -16.22 -9.04
N THR A 219 22.47 -15.91 -9.42
CA THR A 219 23.40 -15.17 -8.54
C THR A 219 22.83 -13.82 -8.12
N LEU A 220 22.25 -13.06 -9.05
CA LEU A 220 21.64 -11.76 -8.76
C LEU A 220 20.31 -11.91 -8.01
N GLU A 221 19.45 -12.84 -8.43
CA GLU A 221 18.13 -13.06 -7.87
C GLU A 221 18.19 -13.54 -6.42
N ILE A 222 18.95 -14.60 -6.16
CA ILE A 222 19.11 -15.17 -4.83
C ILE A 222 19.72 -14.13 -3.89
N SER A 223 20.74 -13.40 -4.34
CA SER A 223 21.33 -12.33 -3.54
C SER A 223 20.31 -11.23 -3.25
N ALA A 224 19.49 -10.85 -4.24
CA ALA A 224 18.44 -9.86 -4.07
C ALA A 224 17.35 -10.34 -3.10
N ILE A 225 16.96 -11.62 -3.12
CA ILE A 225 16.02 -12.22 -2.15
C ILE A 225 16.61 -12.15 -0.72
N ILE A 226 17.90 -12.45 -0.55
CA ILE A 226 18.57 -12.33 0.75
C ILE A 226 18.58 -10.89 1.25
N VAL A 227 18.84 -9.91 0.37
CA VAL A 227 18.80 -8.48 0.73
C VAL A 227 17.35 -8.02 1.00
N ALA A 228 16.35 -8.55 0.26
CA ALA A 228 14.93 -8.32 0.55
C ALA A 228 14.54 -8.89 1.92
N GLY A 229 15.09 -10.04 2.29
CA GLY A 229 14.97 -10.59 3.63
C GLY A 229 15.53 -9.66 4.70
N ALA A 230 16.71 -9.10 4.48
CA ALA A 230 17.26 -8.09 5.38
C ALA A 230 16.36 -6.85 5.49
N ALA A 231 15.78 -6.38 4.36
CA ALA A 231 14.81 -5.28 4.36
C ALA A 231 13.58 -5.60 5.22
N GLY A 232 13.04 -6.83 5.13
CA GLY A 232 11.91 -7.29 5.94
C GLY A 232 12.28 -7.43 7.43
N LEU A 233 13.44 -7.96 7.75
CA LEU A 233 13.94 -8.03 9.13
C LEU A 233 14.09 -6.62 9.73
N VAL A 234 14.62 -5.66 8.97
CA VAL A 234 14.72 -4.25 9.39
C VAL A 234 13.32 -3.68 9.60
N ALA A 235 12.39 -3.89 8.67
CA ALA A 235 11.03 -3.38 8.78
C ALA A 235 10.32 -3.91 10.04
N GLY A 236 10.43 -5.22 10.32
CA GLY A 236 9.82 -5.87 11.49
C GLY A 236 10.49 -5.51 12.82
N SER A 237 11.78 -5.16 12.79
CA SER A 237 12.55 -4.84 14.01
C SER A 237 11.95 -3.68 14.80
N GLY A 238 11.33 -2.70 14.14
CA GLY A 238 10.70 -1.57 14.83
C GLY A 238 9.50 -1.94 15.70
N LEU A 239 8.81 -3.03 15.40
CA LEU A 239 7.74 -3.56 16.25
C LEU A 239 8.28 -4.29 17.47
N LEU A 240 9.36 -5.05 17.29
CA LEU A 240 9.98 -5.87 18.33
C LEU A 240 10.85 -5.01 19.28
N PHE A 241 11.63 -4.08 18.72
CA PHE A 241 12.63 -3.29 19.44
C PHE A 241 12.41 -1.78 19.21
N PRO A 242 11.35 -1.20 19.78
CA PRO A 242 10.97 0.19 19.52
C PRO A 242 11.96 1.24 20.07
N GLY A 243 12.85 0.87 20.99
CA GLY A 243 13.76 1.79 21.65
C GLY A 243 13.00 2.86 22.45
N THR A 244 13.34 4.13 22.24
CA THR A 244 12.71 5.28 22.91
C THR A 244 11.43 5.76 22.22
N TYR A 245 11.10 5.21 21.05
CA TYR A 245 9.89 5.56 20.29
C TYR A 245 8.70 4.68 20.71
N THR A 246 7.48 5.16 20.43
CA THR A 246 6.33 4.26 20.48
C THR A 246 6.46 3.18 19.39
N ARG A 247 5.85 2.01 19.59
CA ARG A 247 5.92 0.90 18.61
C ARG A 247 5.49 1.34 17.19
N GLY A 248 4.47 2.19 17.09
CA GLY A 248 4.02 2.72 15.79
C GLY A 248 5.03 3.66 15.14
N GLN A 249 5.69 4.52 15.91
CA GLN A 249 6.74 5.41 15.40
C GLN A 249 8.00 4.63 15.00
N ALA A 250 8.43 3.69 15.84
CA ALA A 250 9.56 2.83 15.53
C ALA A 250 9.30 2.00 14.27
N PHE A 251 8.09 1.44 14.14
CA PHE A 251 7.67 0.72 12.95
C PHE A 251 7.66 1.61 11.70
N GLN A 252 7.15 2.83 11.78
CA GLN A 252 7.15 3.77 10.66
C GLN A 252 8.59 4.08 10.18
N LEU A 253 9.54 4.25 11.09
CA LEU A 253 10.94 4.49 10.76
C LEU A 253 11.58 3.26 10.13
N SER A 254 11.41 2.09 10.76
CA SER A 254 12.00 0.83 10.29
C SER A 254 11.40 0.40 8.95
N MET A 255 10.10 0.58 8.74
CA MET A 255 9.43 0.30 7.47
C MET A 255 9.96 1.20 6.35
N ARG A 256 10.15 2.50 6.61
CA ARG A 256 10.76 3.41 5.62
C ARG A 256 12.18 2.97 5.22
N ARG A 257 12.98 2.50 6.19
CA ARG A 257 14.33 1.98 5.92
C ARG A 257 14.26 0.70 5.10
N GLY A 258 13.42 -0.26 5.49
CA GLY A 258 13.21 -1.50 4.75
C GLY A 258 12.72 -1.25 3.32
N LEU A 259 11.75 -0.36 3.14
CA LEU A 259 11.23 0.00 1.82
C LEU A 259 12.31 0.62 0.91
N LYS A 260 13.17 1.49 1.44
CA LYS A 260 14.28 2.07 0.67
C LYS A 260 15.29 1.01 0.25
N ILE A 261 15.62 0.05 1.13
CA ILE A 261 16.47 -1.09 0.77
C ILE A 261 15.82 -1.90 -0.34
N PHE A 262 14.52 -2.21 -0.25
CA PHE A 262 13.79 -2.93 -1.27
C PHE A 262 13.76 -2.21 -2.62
N ILE A 263 13.50 -0.89 -2.64
CA ILE A 263 13.56 -0.07 -3.88
C ILE A 263 14.93 -0.18 -4.55
N GLY A 264 15.98 -0.29 -3.74
CA GLY A 264 17.34 -0.52 -4.22
C GLY A 264 17.54 -1.86 -4.94
N LEU A 265 16.64 -2.81 -4.81
CA LEU A 265 16.74 -4.12 -5.47
C LEU A 265 16.06 -4.15 -6.85
N VAL A 266 15.16 -3.22 -7.14
CA VAL A 266 14.39 -3.23 -8.39
C VAL A 266 15.28 -3.31 -9.64
N PRO A 267 16.34 -2.49 -9.79
CA PRO A 267 17.24 -2.61 -10.96
C PRO A 267 17.99 -3.94 -11.02
N VAL A 268 18.30 -4.55 -9.86
CA VAL A 268 18.98 -5.84 -9.80
C VAL A 268 18.09 -6.94 -10.37
N PHE A 269 16.78 -6.95 -10.00
CA PHE A 269 15.82 -7.89 -10.56
C PHE A 269 15.58 -7.68 -12.05
N VAL A 270 15.52 -6.44 -12.51
CA VAL A 270 15.40 -6.13 -13.94
C VAL A 270 16.61 -6.66 -14.71
N LEU A 271 17.82 -6.49 -14.17
CA LEU A 271 19.05 -6.99 -14.79
C LEU A 271 19.10 -8.53 -14.77
N ALA A 272 18.72 -9.16 -13.67
CA ALA A 272 18.67 -10.62 -13.54
C ALA A 272 17.70 -11.23 -14.56
N ALA A 273 16.50 -10.68 -14.69
CA ALA A 273 15.49 -11.13 -15.64
C ALA A 273 15.92 -10.91 -17.10
N PHE A 274 16.68 -9.86 -17.38
CA PHE A 274 17.29 -9.69 -18.69
C PHE A 274 18.30 -10.82 -18.97
N PHE A 275 19.15 -11.15 -18.01
CA PHE A 275 20.09 -12.27 -18.17
C PHE A 275 19.36 -13.60 -18.36
N GLU A 276 18.30 -13.84 -17.61
CA GLU A 276 17.51 -15.06 -17.72
C GLU A 276 16.82 -15.18 -19.09
N GLY A 277 16.13 -14.16 -19.54
CA GLY A 277 15.40 -14.20 -20.81
C GLY A 277 16.29 -14.21 -22.05
N PHE A 278 17.50 -13.65 -21.96
CA PHE A 278 18.38 -13.50 -23.12
C PHE A 278 19.64 -14.38 -23.08
N LEU A 279 20.34 -14.46 -21.93
CA LEU A 279 21.61 -15.20 -21.85
C LEU A 279 21.40 -16.68 -21.52
N THR A 280 20.49 -17.03 -20.64
CA THR A 280 20.28 -18.40 -20.16
C THR A 280 19.82 -19.35 -21.28
N ARG A 281 19.22 -18.82 -22.33
CA ARG A 281 18.79 -19.59 -23.53
C ARG A 281 19.95 -20.15 -24.37
N PHE A 282 21.10 -19.49 -24.32
CA PHE A 282 22.26 -19.91 -25.10
C PHE A 282 23.07 -20.95 -24.33
N THR A 283 22.50 -22.17 -24.22
CA THR A 283 23.13 -23.29 -23.50
C THR A 283 24.41 -23.79 -24.15
N ASP A 284 24.60 -23.51 -25.43
CA ASP A 284 25.82 -23.89 -26.19
C ASP A 284 27.00 -22.92 -25.95
N THR A 285 26.81 -21.89 -25.12
CA THR A 285 27.88 -20.95 -24.78
C THR A 285 28.99 -21.67 -24.00
N PRO A 286 30.27 -21.39 -24.28
CA PRO A 286 31.38 -22.02 -23.56
C PRO A 286 31.26 -21.88 -22.05
N ALA A 287 31.55 -22.96 -21.30
CA ALA A 287 31.43 -23.00 -19.84
C ALA A 287 32.24 -21.88 -19.15
N LEU A 288 33.41 -21.53 -19.71
CA LEU A 288 34.25 -20.44 -19.19
C LEU A 288 33.53 -19.09 -19.26
N LEU A 289 32.80 -18.82 -20.35
CA LEU A 289 32.07 -17.56 -20.50
C LEU A 289 30.88 -17.49 -19.50
N ARG A 290 30.11 -18.57 -19.36
CA ARG A 290 29.03 -18.67 -18.36
C ARG A 290 29.56 -18.47 -16.94
N LEU A 291 30.68 -19.12 -16.59
CA LEU A 291 31.32 -18.96 -15.29
C LEU A 291 31.80 -17.51 -15.08
N SER A 292 32.34 -16.85 -16.10
CA SER A 292 32.77 -15.44 -15.96
C SER A 292 31.61 -14.51 -15.67
N PHE A 293 30.41 -14.71 -16.25
CA PHE A 293 29.20 -13.93 -15.91
C PHE A 293 28.78 -14.17 -14.46
N ILE A 294 28.79 -15.40 -13.98
CA ILE A 294 28.50 -15.74 -12.58
C ILE A 294 29.46 -15.02 -11.65
N LEU A 295 30.76 -15.10 -11.90
CA LEU A 295 31.79 -14.47 -11.08
C LEU A 295 31.69 -12.93 -11.12
N CYS A 296 31.42 -12.33 -12.27
CA CYS A 296 31.19 -10.88 -12.37
C CYS A 296 29.94 -10.44 -11.57
N SER A 297 28.85 -11.20 -11.67
CA SER A 297 27.63 -10.94 -10.89
C SER A 297 27.89 -11.06 -9.39
N LEU A 298 28.61 -12.09 -8.95
CA LEU A 298 28.98 -12.28 -7.56
C LEU A 298 29.90 -11.16 -7.06
N ALA A 299 30.89 -10.76 -7.87
CA ALA A 299 31.77 -9.65 -7.56
C ALA A 299 31.01 -8.33 -7.44
N PHE A 300 30.05 -8.07 -8.34
CA PHE A 300 29.16 -6.91 -8.25
C PHE A 300 28.32 -6.93 -6.96
N VAL A 301 27.69 -8.06 -6.63
CA VAL A 301 26.89 -8.21 -5.40
C VAL A 301 27.73 -7.94 -4.16
N PHE A 302 28.90 -8.58 -4.07
CA PHE A 302 29.83 -8.37 -2.95
C PHE A 302 30.29 -6.91 -2.86
N TRP A 303 30.69 -6.33 -4.01
CA TRP A 303 31.14 -4.95 -4.05
C TRP A 303 30.05 -3.99 -3.62
N TYR A 304 28.84 -4.05 -4.17
CA TYR A 304 27.81 -3.06 -3.96
C TYR A 304 27.05 -3.23 -2.63
N PHE A 305 26.79 -4.49 -2.20
CA PHE A 305 25.99 -4.75 -0.99
C PHE A 305 26.84 -4.95 0.28
N VAL A 306 28.15 -5.21 0.15
CA VAL A 306 29.02 -5.48 1.30
C VAL A 306 30.17 -4.48 1.38
N TRP A 307 31.05 -4.44 0.36
CA TRP A 307 32.28 -3.65 0.41
C TRP A 307 32.03 -2.15 0.33
N PHE A 308 31.20 -1.69 -0.59
CA PHE A 308 30.90 -0.27 -0.79
C PHE A 308 30.20 0.36 0.44
N PRO A 309 29.17 -0.27 1.07
CA PRO A 309 28.62 0.16 2.35
C PRO A 309 29.65 0.25 3.48
N TYR A 310 30.54 -0.73 3.57
CA TYR A 310 31.64 -0.73 4.54
C TYR A 310 32.60 0.45 4.31
N HIS A 311 33.00 0.68 3.07
CA HIS A 311 33.89 1.81 2.73
C HIS A 311 33.22 3.15 3.01
N ARG A 312 31.95 3.31 2.67
CA ARG A 312 31.17 4.51 2.96
C ARG A 312 31.00 4.76 4.46
N SER A 313 30.88 3.74 5.25
CA SER A 313 30.77 3.88 6.72
C SER A 313 31.96 4.60 7.37
N ARG A 314 33.14 4.55 6.71
CA ARG A 314 34.36 5.21 7.19
C ARG A 314 34.43 6.73 6.86
N THR A 315 33.64 7.19 5.89
CA THR A 315 33.68 8.60 5.45
C THR A 315 32.78 9.55 6.24
N GLY A 316 32.11 9.05 7.28
CA GLY A 316 31.14 9.81 8.07
C GLY A 316 29.78 9.97 7.38
N ARG A 317 28.71 10.07 8.18
CA ARG A 317 27.33 10.18 7.67
C ARG A 317 27.05 11.61 7.22
N PRO A 318 26.67 11.84 5.96
CA PRO A 318 26.34 13.19 5.48
C PRO A 318 25.17 13.80 6.28
N PRO A 319 25.22 15.11 6.63
CA PRO A 319 24.14 15.76 7.36
C PRO A 319 22.76 15.65 6.71
N LEU A 320 22.72 15.57 5.37
CA LEU A 320 21.48 15.38 4.59
C LEU A 320 20.80 14.02 4.82
N LEU A 321 21.53 13.04 5.32
CA LEU A 321 21.04 11.69 5.61
C LEU A 321 20.74 11.47 7.10
N GLN A 322 20.93 12.48 7.93
CA GLN A 322 20.49 12.41 9.32
C GLN A 322 18.96 12.35 9.36
N GLU A 323 18.44 11.28 9.90
CA GLU A 323 16.99 11.15 10.07
C GLU A 323 16.52 12.21 11.06
N LYS A 324 15.64 13.09 10.60
CA LYS A 324 14.91 13.98 11.50
C LYS A 324 14.09 13.12 12.44
N GLY A 325 14.28 13.27 13.75
CA GLY A 325 13.45 12.61 14.75
C GLY A 325 11.96 12.86 14.45
N LEU A 326 11.13 11.86 14.69
CA LEU A 326 9.69 12.06 14.57
C LEU A 326 9.23 13.03 15.68
N PRO A 327 8.33 13.97 15.37
CA PRO A 327 7.75 14.82 16.40
C PRO A 327 7.02 13.96 17.44
N ALA A 328 6.96 14.46 18.68
CA ALA A 328 6.20 13.80 19.73
C ALA A 328 4.77 13.51 19.23
N THR A 329 4.29 12.30 19.51
CA THR A 329 2.94 11.90 19.09
C THR A 329 1.91 12.77 19.82
N ARG A 330 1.42 13.82 19.17
CA ARG A 330 0.22 14.50 19.64
C ARG A 330 -0.96 13.57 19.37
N ALA A 331 -1.87 13.47 20.34
CA ALA A 331 -3.13 12.80 20.12
C ALA A 331 -3.82 13.49 18.92
N HIS A 332 -3.88 12.82 17.78
CA HIS A 332 -4.53 13.36 16.58
C HIS A 332 -6.05 13.24 16.82
N ALA A 333 -6.69 14.39 17.07
CA ALA A 333 -8.13 14.47 17.14
C ALA A 333 -8.69 14.57 15.72
N VAL A 334 -9.59 13.66 15.36
CA VAL A 334 -10.27 13.72 14.06
C VAL A 334 -11.21 14.93 14.08
N SER A 335 -10.95 15.91 13.23
CA SER A 335 -11.80 17.09 13.10
C SER A 335 -12.97 16.82 12.17
N PHE A 336 -14.17 17.24 12.54
CA PHE A 336 -15.39 17.18 11.72
C PHE A 336 -15.77 18.54 11.10
N THR A 337 -15.00 19.59 11.41
CA THR A 337 -15.26 20.98 11.00
C THR A 337 -14.18 21.53 10.08
N SER A 338 -13.25 20.72 9.64
CA SER A 338 -12.15 21.12 8.74
C SER A 338 -12.31 20.53 7.36
N ILE A 339 -11.93 21.32 6.35
CA ILE A 339 -11.84 20.85 4.98
C ILE A 339 -10.58 19.99 4.86
N LYS A 340 -10.74 18.77 4.35
CA LYS A 340 -9.66 17.75 4.28
C LYS A 340 -9.38 17.32 2.87
N ASN A 341 -8.12 16.99 2.58
CA ASN A 341 -7.75 16.32 1.34
C ASN A 341 -7.90 14.78 1.47
N ALA A 342 -7.78 14.06 0.34
CA ALA A 342 -7.96 12.59 0.31
C ALA A 342 -6.98 11.84 1.22
N GLY A 343 -5.73 12.31 1.33
CA GLY A 343 -4.72 11.72 2.22
C GLY A 343 -5.05 11.92 3.70
N GLU A 344 -5.58 13.08 4.06
CA GLU A 344 -6.06 13.37 5.43
C GLU A 344 -7.28 12.53 5.77
N LEU A 345 -8.25 12.38 4.84
CA LEU A 345 -9.41 11.52 5.02
C LEU A 345 -9.01 10.06 5.25
N PHE A 346 -8.05 9.57 4.46
CA PHE A 346 -7.49 8.22 4.61
C PHE A 346 -6.80 8.05 5.98
N SER A 347 -5.96 9.00 6.37
CA SER A 347 -5.26 9.00 7.65
C SER A 347 -6.21 9.05 8.85
N ASP A 348 -7.24 9.91 8.77
CA ASP A 348 -8.27 10.05 9.81
C ASP A 348 -9.11 8.77 9.95
N THR A 349 -9.46 8.14 8.83
CA THR A 349 -10.15 6.85 8.83
C THR A 349 -9.31 5.79 9.55
N PHE A 350 -8.02 5.68 9.23
CA PHE A 350 -7.11 4.79 9.97
C PHE A 350 -7.00 5.13 11.45
N THR A 351 -7.03 6.42 11.81
CA THR A 351 -7.01 6.86 13.21
C THR A 351 -8.25 6.39 13.96
N LEU A 352 -9.43 6.45 13.32
CA LEU A 352 -10.67 5.91 13.87
C LEU A 352 -10.59 4.39 14.03
N PHE A 353 -10.14 3.67 12.99
CA PHE A 353 -9.97 2.22 13.06
C PHE A 353 -9.01 1.79 14.18
N ARG A 354 -7.90 2.49 14.33
CA ARG A 354 -6.95 2.22 15.43
C ARG A 354 -7.57 2.47 16.80
N ARG A 355 -8.37 3.53 16.96
CA ARG A 355 -9.05 3.87 18.23
C ARG A 355 -10.11 2.84 18.58
N TYR A 356 -10.85 2.36 17.59
CA TYR A 356 -11.90 1.35 17.72
C TYR A 356 -11.47 -0.04 17.24
N LEU A 357 -10.17 -0.33 17.32
CA LEU A 357 -9.59 -1.56 16.73
C LEU A 357 -10.30 -2.82 17.22
N ARG A 358 -10.62 -2.93 18.50
CA ARG A 358 -11.32 -4.10 19.05
C ARG A 358 -12.71 -4.28 18.43
N VAL A 359 -13.45 -3.20 18.26
CA VAL A 359 -14.80 -3.22 17.66
C VAL A 359 -14.69 -3.58 16.18
N CYS A 360 -13.77 -2.95 15.43
CA CYS A 360 -13.54 -3.24 14.02
C CYS A 360 -13.13 -4.71 13.81
N LEU A 361 -12.13 -5.19 14.56
CA LEU A 361 -11.67 -6.58 14.42
C LEU A 361 -12.74 -7.60 14.80
N ALA A 362 -13.49 -7.37 15.87
CA ALA A 362 -14.58 -8.25 16.27
C ALA A 362 -15.69 -8.31 15.20
N ALA A 363 -16.10 -7.15 14.66
CA ALA A 363 -17.11 -7.07 13.62
C ALA A 363 -16.64 -7.74 12.33
N LEU A 364 -15.40 -7.49 11.91
CA LEU A 364 -14.82 -8.09 10.71
C LEU A 364 -14.65 -9.61 10.85
N ALA A 365 -14.13 -10.08 11.99
CA ALA A 365 -13.97 -11.50 12.26
C ALA A 365 -15.32 -12.23 12.31
N LEU A 366 -16.31 -11.64 12.98
CA LEU A 366 -17.66 -12.21 13.03
C LEU A 366 -18.30 -12.28 11.65
N ALA A 367 -18.26 -11.17 10.89
CA ALA A 367 -18.80 -11.13 9.55
C ALA A 367 -18.15 -12.17 8.63
N SER A 368 -16.82 -12.31 8.72
CA SER A 368 -16.08 -13.26 7.89
C SER A 368 -16.29 -14.71 8.32
N ALA A 369 -16.44 -14.97 9.62
CA ALA A 369 -16.80 -16.30 10.12
C ALA A 369 -18.20 -16.72 9.69
N VAL A 370 -19.17 -15.80 9.75
CA VAL A 370 -20.55 -16.06 9.27
C VAL A 370 -20.55 -16.33 7.76
N PHE A 371 -19.80 -15.56 6.99
CA PHE A 371 -19.68 -15.74 5.54
C PHE A 371 -19.04 -17.09 5.19
N ALA A 372 -17.89 -17.41 5.78
CA ALA A 372 -17.21 -18.69 5.56
C ALA A 372 -18.06 -19.89 6.05
N GLY A 373 -18.77 -19.73 7.16
CA GLY A 373 -19.71 -20.73 7.68
C GLY A 373 -20.91 -20.97 6.77
N ALA A 374 -21.47 -19.91 6.18
CA ALA A 374 -22.55 -20.01 5.19
C ALA A 374 -22.06 -20.74 3.93
N ALA A 375 -20.85 -20.47 3.48
CA ALA A 375 -20.22 -21.18 2.35
C ALA A 375 -20.00 -22.67 2.66
N TYR A 376 -19.55 -22.99 3.86
CA TYR A 376 -19.39 -24.38 4.30
C TYR A 376 -20.72 -25.11 4.38
N ALA A 377 -21.75 -24.48 4.93
CA ALA A 377 -23.10 -25.04 4.98
C ALA A 377 -23.68 -25.29 3.58
N ALA A 378 -23.44 -24.38 2.63
CA ALA A 378 -23.84 -24.55 1.23
C ALA A 378 -23.14 -25.75 0.57
N ALA A 379 -21.85 -25.94 0.85
CA ALA A 379 -21.10 -27.09 0.35
C ALA A 379 -21.59 -28.42 0.92
N LEU A 380 -21.94 -28.48 2.21
CA LEU A 380 -22.53 -29.66 2.85
C LEU A 380 -23.91 -30.00 2.27
N ALA A 381 -24.67 -29.03 1.78
CA ALA A 381 -25.96 -29.21 1.15
C ALA A 381 -25.88 -29.74 -0.30
N GLY A 382 -24.72 -30.23 -0.75
CA GLY A 382 -24.53 -30.82 -2.08
C GLY A 382 -24.33 -29.81 -3.21
N GLN A 383 -24.14 -28.52 -2.87
CA GLN A 383 -23.67 -27.54 -3.82
C GLN A 383 -22.13 -27.75 -4.00
N SER A 384 -21.66 -27.78 -5.25
CA SER A 384 -20.23 -27.92 -5.59
C SER A 384 -19.36 -26.97 -4.77
N MET A 385 -18.07 -27.28 -4.61
CA MET A 385 -17.12 -26.42 -3.86
C MET A 385 -17.36 -24.94 -4.15
N VAL A 386 -17.81 -24.21 -3.13
CA VAL A 386 -18.17 -22.79 -3.25
C VAL A 386 -16.93 -21.93 -3.47
N PHE A 387 -15.78 -22.35 -2.94
CA PHE A 387 -14.52 -21.67 -3.11
C PHE A 387 -13.50 -22.55 -3.82
N VAL A 388 -12.98 -22.03 -4.92
CA VAL A 388 -11.80 -22.56 -5.61
C VAL A 388 -10.81 -21.39 -5.71
N PHE A 389 -9.66 -21.51 -5.07
CA PHE A 389 -8.61 -20.51 -5.15
C PHE A 389 -7.58 -20.96 -6.19
N PRO A 390 -7.54 -20.31 -7.36
CA PRO A 390 -6.57 -20.65 -8.40
C PRO A 390 -5.13 -20.41 -7.93
N ASP A 391 -4.21 -21.21 -8.41
CA ASP A 391 -2.81 -21.17 -8.01
C ASP A 391 -1.99 -20.18 -8.86
N HIS A 392 -2.51 -18.97 -9.02
CA HIS A 392 -1.87 -17.87 -9.73
C HIS A 392 -1.90 -16.57 -8.93
N LEU A 393 -1.12 -15.59 -9.36
CA LEU A 393 -1.12 -14.26 -8.77
C LEU A 393 -2.53 -13.63 -8.84
N GLY A 394 -3.09 -13.24 -7.71
CA GLY A 394 -4.47 -12.75 -7.60
C GLY A 394 -5.51 -13.84 -7.38
N GLY A 395 -5.10 -15.12 -7.23
CA GLY A 395 -6.00 -16.25 -7.04
C GLY A 395 -6.89 -16.13 -5.80
N ALA A 396 -6.40 -15.51 -4.73
CA ALA A 396 -7.20 -15.24 -3.53
C ALA A 396 -8.35 -14.26 -3.82
N PHE A 397 -8.09 -13.22 -4.62
CA PHE A 397 -9.10 -12.26 -5.03
C PHE A 397 -10.09 -12.86 -6.03
N THR A 398 -9.61 -13.50 -7.08
CA THR A 398 -10.48 -14.08 -8.12
C THR A 398 -11.34 -15.21 -7.58
N GLY A 399 -10.79 -16.08 -6.74
CA GLY A 399 -11.55 -17.16 -6.10
C GLY A 399 -12.62 -16.64 -5.14
N TRP A 400 -12.32 -15.60 -4.37
CA TRP A 400 -13.33 -14.93 -3.54
C TRP A 400 -14.43 -14.30 -4.39
N TRP A 401 -14.06 -13.60 -5.48
CA TRP A 401 -15.00 -12.96 -6.39
C TRP A 401 -15.92 -13.97 -7.09
N ASP A 402 -15.34 -15.05 -7.63
CA ASP A 402 -16.10 -16.09 -8.30
C ASP A 402 -17.06 -16.82 -7.35
N ALA A 403 -16.66 -17.00 -6.08
CA ALA A 403 -17.52 -17.61 -5.07
C ALA A 403 -18.79 -16.79 -4.78
N ILE A 404 -18.70 -15.45 -4.84
CA ILE A 404 -19.86 -14.58 -4.66
C ILE A 404 -20.68 -14.47 -5.95
N GLY A 405 -20.01 -14.30 -7.11
CA GLY A 405 -20.66 -13.96 -8.37
C GLY A 405 -21.14 -15.16 -9.19
N ARG A 406 -20.38 -16.25 -9.22
CA ARG A 406 -20.67 -17.39 -10.11
C ARG A 406 -21.38 -18.54 -9.44
N ASN A 407 -21.11 -18.77 -8.18
CA ASN A 407 -21.70 -19.85 -7.40
C ASN A 407 -23.03 -19.44 -6.77
N ARG A 408 -23.99 -19.06 -7.53
CA ARG A 408 -25.34 -18.56 -7.23
C ARG A 408 -26.10 -19.27 -6.09
N ALA A 409 -25.43 -19.56 -4.97
CA ALA A 409 -26.09 -20.04 -3.78
C ALA A 409 -26.90 -18.89 -3.17
N PRO A 410 -28.23 -18.90 -3.16
CA PRO A 410 -29.04 -17.81 -2.60
C PRO A 410 -28.64 -17.46 -1.16
N VAL A 411 -28.17 -18.44 -0.40
CA VAL A 411 -27.69 -18.26 0.97
C VAL A 411 -26.49 -17.31 1.03
N MET A 412 -25.55 -17.43 0.08
CA MET A 412 -24.36 -16.57 0.02
C MET A 412 -24.73 -15.13 -0.31
N PHE A 413 -25.64 -14.93 -1.26
CA PHE A 413 -26.16 -13.62 -1.61
C PHE A 413 -26.79 -12.91 -0.39
N TRP A 414 -27.74 -13.57 0.27
CA TRP A 414 -28.43 -12.98 1.41
C TRP A 414 -27.52 -12.78 2.61
N ALA A 415 -26.61 -13.73 2.86
CA ALA A 415 -25.61 -13.60 3.91
C ALA A 415 -24.70 -12.38 3.66
N GLN A 416 -24.15 -12.23 2.45
CA GLN A 416 -23.29 -11.11 2.10
C GLN A 416 -24.03 -9.76 2.21
N MET A 417 -25.28 -9.70 1.74
CA MET A 417 -26.10 -8.50 1.86
C MET A 417 -26.32 -8.09 3.32
N ALA A 418 -26.68 -9.06 4.16
CA ALA A 418 -26.90 -8.81 5.59
C ALA A 418 -25.61 -8.37 6.31
N LEU A 419 -24.47 -8.97 5.94
CA LEU A 419 -23.17 -8.62 6.52
C LEU A 419 -22.71 -7.21 6.12
N LEU A 420 -22.83 -6.83 4.86
CA LEU A 420 -22.52 -5.49 4.39
C LEU A 420 -23.39 -4.44 5.07
N TRP A 421 -24.67 -4.75 5.26
CA TRP A 421 -25.60 -3.90 5.98
C TRP A 421 -25.26 -3.82 7.48
N GLY A 422 -24.88 -4.91 8.12
CA GLY A 422 -24.39 -4.93 9.50
C GLY A 422 -23.15 -4.07 9.70
N LEU A 423 -22.20 -4.14 8.78
CA LEU A 423 -20.98 -3.32 8.83
C LEU A 423 -21.25 -1.82 8.64
N PHE A 424 -22.32 -1.45 7.95
CA PHE A 424 -22.77 -0.06 7.93
C PHE A 424 -23.08 0.48 9.33
N TRP A 425 -23.79 -0.29 10.16
CA TRP A 425 -24.10 0.11 11.52
C TRP A 425 -22.85 0.24 12.40
N VAL A 426 -21.83 -0.58 12.14
CA VAL A 426 -20.53 -0.46 12.81
C VAL A 426 -19.83 0.84 12.41
N ALA A 427 -19.80 1.19 11.12
CA ALA A 427 -19.22 2.45 10.64
C ALA A 427 -19.95 3.66 11.29
N LEU A 428 -21.27 3.63 11.28
CA LEU A 428 -22.11 4.68 11.83
C LEU A 428 -21.91 4.84 13.33
N TYR A 429 -21.80 3.73 14.07
CA TYR A 429 -21.48 3.74 15.50
C TYR A 429 -20.15 4.42 15.79
N ILE A 430 -19.10 4.09 15.03
CA ILE A 430 -17.76 4.66 15.19
C ILE A 430 -17.79 6.18 14.97
N ILE A 431 -18.36 6.61 13.84
CA ILE A 431 -18.44 8.03 13.47
C ILE A 431 -19.26 8.81 14.51
N ARG A 432 -20.44 8.30 14.90
CA ARG A 432 -21.30 8.95 15.89
C ARG A 432 -20.61 9.17 17.23
N ARG A 433 -19.80 8.21 17.66
CA ARG A 433 -19.11 8.29 18.94
C ARG A 433 -18.02 9.34 18.98
N GLU A 434 -17.42 9.64 17.83
CA GLU A 434 -16.38 10.66 17.67
C GLU A 434 -16.92 12.05 17.33
N MET A 435 -18.18 12.14 16.90
CA MET A 435 -18.80 13.42 16.54
C MET A 435 -18.90 14.35 17.75
N PRO A 436 -18.70 15.68 17.57
CA PRO A 436 -19.01 16.69 18.56
C PRO A 436 -20.46 16.60 19.03
N ALA A 437 -20.72 16.96 20.29
CA ALA A 437 -22.07 16.90 20.91
C ALA A 437 -23.10 17.67 20.08
N GLU A 438 -22.73 18.84 19.55
CA GLU A 438 -23.61 19.70 18.75
C GLU A 438 -24.21 18.97 17.52
N TYR A 439 -23.43 18.14 16.86
CA TYR A 439 -23.90 17.33 15.74
C TYR A 439 -24.61 16.06 16.20
N ARG A 440 -24.18 15.48 17.32
CA ARG A 440 -24.76 14.27 17.90
C ARG A 440 -26.17 14.47 18.41
N ASP A 441 -26.45 15.61 19.02
CA ASP A 441 -27.75 15.92 19.65
C ASP A 441 -28.83 16.29 18.62
N GLN A 442 -28.44 16.77 17.44
CA GLN A 442 -29.34 17.01 16.31
C GLN A 442 -29.76 15.70 15.63
N TRP A 443 -29.05 14.61 15.88
CA TRP A 443 -29.25 13.35 15.19
C TRP A 443 -30.15 12.42 16.00
N ARG A 444 -31.38 12.24 15.55
CA ARG A 444 -32.28 11.21 16.05
C ARG A 444 -32.10 9.96 15.17
N ILE A 445 -31.89 8.78 15.80
CA ILE A 445 -31.91 7.50 15.03
C ILE A 445 -33.37 7.34 14.57
N PRO A 446 -33.69 7.49 13.30
CA PRO A 446 -35.01 7.13 12.86
C PRO A 446 -35.04 5.62 12.77
N VAL A 447 -35.93 5.04 13.54
CA VAL A 447 -36.14 3.58 13.59
C VAL A 447 -36.66 3.07 12.26
N PHE A 448 -37.28 3.93 11.43
CA PHE A 448 -37.83 3.60 10.12
C PHE A 448 -37.68 4.77 9.14
N GLY A 449 -37.17 4.51 7.93
CA GLY A 449 -37.10 5.49 6.85
C GLY A 449 -35.95 5.29 5.88
N ALA A 450 -35.65 6.30 5.07
CA ALA A 450 -34.60 6.28 4.03
C ALA A 450 -33.21 5.89 4.55
N GLN A 451 -32.92 6.18 5.82
CA GLN A 451 -31.67 5.81 6.46
C GLN A 451 -31.48 4.30 6.63
N LEU A 452 -32.55 3.54 6.63
CA LEU A 452 -32.52 2.08 6.58
C LEU A 452 -32.45 1.59 5.13
N LEU A 453 -33.21 2.22 4.22
CA LEU A 453 -33.33 1.80 2.83
C LEU A 453 -32.06 2.06 2.02
N VAL A 454 -31.39 3.21 2.19
CA VAL A 454 -30.19 3.55 1.43
C VAL A 454 -29.06 2.54 1.62
N PRO A 455 -28.66 2.19 2.87
CA PRO A 455 -27.62 1.16 3.07
C PRO A 455 -28.07 -0.22 2.55
N LEU A 456 -29.36 -0.55 2.66
CA LEU A 456 -29.89 -1.81 2.16
C LEU A 456 -29.80 -1.87 0.62
N VAL A 457 -30.23 -0.81 -0.08
CA VAL A 457 -30.15 -0.70 -1.55
C VAL A 457 -28.70 -0.74 -2.01
N LEU A 458 -27.80 -0.06 -1.30
CA LEU A 458 -26.37 -0.08 -1.63
C LEU A 458 -25.74 -1.45 -1.38
N SER A 459 -26.12 -2.14 -0.30
CA SER A 459 -25.65 -3.49 -0.03
C SER A 459 -26.15 -4.46 -1.11
N PHE A 460 -27.44 -4.37 -1.48
CA PHE A 460 -28.00 -5.14 -2.59
C PHE A 460 -27.30 -4.83 -3.90
N GLY A 461 -27.13 -3.54 -4.25
CA GLY A 461 -26.46 -3.12 -5.47
C GLY A 461 -25.00 -3.58 -5.52
N THR A 462 -24.30 -3.56 -4.40
CA THR A 462 -22.90 -4.05 -4.32
C THR A 462 -22.83 -5.54 -4.60
N VAL A 463 -23.68 -6.34 -3.96
CA VAL A 463 -23.71 -7.79 -4.18
C VAL A 463 -24.14 -8.11 -5.63
N TRP A 464 -25.16 -7.41 -6.16
CA TRP A 464 -25.58 -7.55 -7.55
C TRP A 464 -24.47 -7.20 -8.55
N LEU A 465 -23.69 -6.14 -8.29
CA LEU A 465 -22.51 -5.79 -9.10
C LEU A 465 -21.45 -6.89 -9.05
N LEU A 466 -21.18 -7.44 -7.88
CA LEU A 466 -20.24 -8.54 -7.71
C LEU A 466 -20.67 -9.80 -8.47
N GLU A 467 -21.98 -10.05 -8.58
CA GLU A 467 -22.51 -11.20 -9.32
C GLU A 467 -22.50 -11.05 -10.84
N ASN A 468 -22.74 -9.83 -11.35
CA ASN A 468 -23.07 -9.63 -12.77
C ASN A 468 -21.93 -8.98 -13.58
N LEU A 469 -20.90 -8.45 -12.93
CA LEU A 469 -19.81 -7.77 -13.62
C LEU A 469 -18.52 -8.61 -13.62
N PRO A 470 -17.73 -8.55 -14.69
CA PRO A 470 -16.44 -9.23 -14.72
C PRO A 470 -15.50 -8.67 -13.67
N TYR A 471 -14.76 -9.57 -13.01
CA TYR A 471 -13.80 -9.22 -11.98
C TYR A 471 -12.61 -8.41 -12.53
N GLY A 472 -11.84 -7.81 -11.64
CA GLY A 472 -10.63 -7.06 -11.98
C GLY A 472 -10.91 -5.61 -12.32
N LEU A 473 -10.91 -5.25 -13.60
CA LEU A 473 -11.01 -3.86 -14.03
C LEU A 473 -12.27 -3.16 -13.52
N VAL A 474 -13.41 -3.87 -13.54
CA VAL A 474 -14.70 -3.30 -13.11
C VAL A 474 -14.72 -3.08 -11.60
N PHE A 475 -14.22 -4.04 -10.81
CA PHE A 475 -14.06 -3.86 -9.36
C PHE A 475 -13.17 -2.65 -9.06
N TRP A 476 -12.07 -2.51 -9.78
CA TRP A 476 -11.14 -1.42 -9.60
C TRP A 476 -11.77 -0.07 -9.96
N LEU A 477 -12.40 0.04 -11.13
CA LEU A 477 -13.06 1.28 -11.58
C LEU A 477 -14.27 1.64 -10.72
N ALA A 478 -15.14 0.66 -10.44
CA ALA A 478 -16.32 0.87 -9.62
C ALA A 478 -15.94 1.21 -8.17
N GLY A 479 -14.95 0.51 -7.60
CA GLY A 479 -14.46 0.77 -6.25
C GLY A 479 -13.90 2.18 -6.08
N ILE A 480 -13.17 2.69 -7.09
CA ILE A 480 -12.59 4.04 -7.04
C ILE A 480 -13.66 5.13 -6.95
N ALA A 481 -14.74 5.02 -7.68
CA ALA A 481 -15.75 6.07 -7.79
C ALA A 481 -17.01 5.83 -6.95
N LEU A 482 -17.54 4.61 -6.98
CA LEU A 482 -18.85 4.32 -6.39
C LEU A 482 -18.80 4.18 -4.88
N PHE A 483 -17.79 3.56 -4.29
CA PHE A 483 -17.77 3.35 -2.85
C PHE A 483 -17.61 4.65 -2.04
N PRO A 484 -16.72 5.61 -2.38
CA PRO A 484 -16.69 6.90 -1.70
C PRO A 484 -18.01 7.65 -1.83
N PHE A 485 -18.65 7.59 -3.01
CA PHE A 485 -19.97 8.15 -3.22
C PHE A 485 -21.06 7.46 -2.38
N ALA A 486 -21.03 6.13 -2.30
CA ALA A 486 -21.96 5.36 -1.47
C ALA A 486 -21.85 5.76 0.01
N GLY A 487 -20.63 5.88 0.53
CA GLY A 487 -20.39 6.35 1.89
C GLY A 487 -20.92 7.77 2.14
N LEU A 488 -20.71 8.67 1.17
CA LEU A 488 -21.24 10.03 1.21
C LEU A 488 -22.78 10.05 1.15
N TRP A 489 -23.39 9.25 0.27
CA TRP A 489 -24.84 9.16 0.15
C TRP A 489 -25.49 8.65 1.45
N ILE A 490 -24.91 7.62 2.04
CA ILE A 490 -25.31 7.11 3.36
C ILE A 490 -25.20 8.20 4.43
N ALA A 491 -24.11 8.98 4.42
CA ALA A 491 -23.93 10.07 5.38
C ALA A 491 -24.99 11.16 5.22
N VAL A 492 -25.30 11.56 3.97
CA VAL A 492 -26.39 12.53 3.70
C VAL A 492 -27.72 12.01 4.22
N ALA A 493 -28.05 10.75 3.92
CA ALA A 493 -29.29 10.12 4.39
C ALA A 493 -29.34 10.04 5.93
N ALA A 494 -28.19 9.78 6.57
CA ALA A 494 -28.10 9.65 8.03
C ALA A 494 -28.15 11.00 8.75
N PHE A 495 -27.50 12.04 8.22
CA PHE A 495 -27.27 13.29 8.95
C PHE A 495 -28.19 14.45 8.54
N GLU A 496 -28.72 14.45 7.31
CA GLU A 496 -29.61 15.52 6.85
C GLU A 496 -31.11 15.17 6.94
N ASN A 497 -31.44 13.95 7.34
CA ASN A 497 -32.83 13.47 7.52
C ASN A 497 -33.74 13.67 6.27
N THR A 498 -33.15 13.64 5.07
CA THR A 498 -33.82 13.90 3.80
C THR A 498 -34.14 12.58 3.09
N ALA A 499 -35.36 12.08 3.24
CA ALA A 499 -35.76 10.79 2.70
C ALA A 499 -35.67 10.68 1.17
N GLY A 500 -36.24 11.59 0.43
CA GLY A 500 -36.32 11.53 -1.04
C GLY A 500 -35.22 12.28 -1.79
N LEU A 501 -34.52 13.22 -1.15
CA LEU A 501 -33.56 14.15 -1.74
C LEU A 501 -32.10 13.80 -1.44
N SER A 502 -31.83 12.66 -0.81
CA SER A 502 -30.49 12.28 -0.37
C SER A 502 -29.51 12.04 -1.53
N LEU A 503 -29.97 11.49 -2.64
CA LEU A 503 -29.12 11.24 -3.82
C LEU A 503 -28.70 12.51 -4.56
N PRO A 504 -29.59 13.44 -4.93
CA PRO A 504 -29.19 14.72 -5.51
C PRO A 504 -28.28 15.54 -4.58
N ARG A 505 -28.56 15.50 -3.30
CA ARG A 505 -27.74 16.19 -2.30
C ARG A 505 -26.35 15.56 -2.17
N ALA A 506 -26.24 14.24 -2.15
CA ALA A 506 -24.97 13.54 -2.17
C ALA A 506 -24.16 13.87 -3.43
N TRP A 507 -24.83 13.98 -4.58
CA TRP A 507 -24.20 14.38 -5.82
C TRP A 507 -23.64 15.82 -5.77
N GLN A 508 -24.38 16.77 -5.21
CA GLN A 508 -23.93 18.15 -4.99
C GLN A 508 -22.70 18.24 -4.06
N LEU A 509 -22.68 17.41 -3.01
CA LEU A 509 -21.60 17.39 -2.02
C LEU A 509 -20.38 16.58 -2.51
N MET A 510 -20.53 15.74 -3.54
CA MET A 510 -19.44 14.88 -4.00
C MET A 510 -18.31 15.69 -4.63
N ARG A 511 -17.18 15.70 -4.00
CA ARG A 511 -15.93 16.23 -4.53
C ARG A 511 -15.22 15.12 -5.30
N TRP A 512 -15.54 14.99 -6.57
CA TRP A 512 -15.10 13.87 -7.41
C TRP A 512 -13.59 13.68 -7.42
N GLU A 513 -12.81 14.75 -7.54
CA GLU A 513 -11.34 14.67 -7.51
C GLU A 513 -10.85 13.98 -6.22
N GLN A 514 -11.36 14.40 -5.07
CA GLN A 514 -10.95 13.85 -3.78
C GLN A 514 -11.51 12.45 -3.52
N GLY A 515 -12.76 12.21 -3.90
CA GLY A 515 -13.40 10.89 -3.79
C GLY A 515 -12.68 9.86 -4.64
N VAL A 516 -12.36 10.18 -5.90
CA VAL A 516 -11.62 9.29 -6.81
C VAL A 516 -10.21 9.01 -6.29
N VAL A 517 -9.48 10.03 -5.81
CA VAL A 517 -8.14 9.82 -5.23
C VAL A 517 -8.21 8.96 -3.97
N LEU A 518 -9.19 9.19 -3.09
CA LEU A 518 -9.41 8.38 -1.90
C LEU A 518 -9.73 6.93 -2.28
N GLY A 519 -10.66 6.73 -3.22
CA GLY A 519 -11.01 5.42 -3.74
C GLY A 519 -9.82 4.70 -4.36
N PHE A 520 -9.01 5.40 -5.16
CA PHE A 520 -7.78 4.86 -5.73
C PHE A 520 -6.81 4.37 -4.66
N ILE A 521 -6.57 5.16 -3.61
CA ILE A 521 -5.67 4.77 -2.51
C ILE A 521 -6.21 3.52 -1.81
N VAL A 522 -7.50 3.51 -1.45
CA VAL A 522 -8.10 2.41 -0.67
C VAL A 522 -8.18 1.13 -1.47
N ILE A 523 -8.58 1.19 -2.76
CA ILE A 523 -8.70 -0.01 -3.58
C ILE A 523 -7.34 -0.64 -3.88
N ASN A 524 -6.31 0.17 -4.15
CA ASN A 524 -4.97 -0.37 -4.35
C ASN A 524 -4.38 -0.95 -3.05
N PHE A 525 -4.69 -0.35 -1.90
CA PHE A 525 -4.35 -0.92 -0.60
C PHE A 525 -5.07 -2.27 -0.37
N ALA A 526 -6.34 -2.37 -0.75
CA ALA A 526 -7.10 -3.63 -0.68
C ALA A 526 -6.50 -4.72 -1.57
N LEU A 527 -6.18 -4.38 -2.83
CA LEU A 527 -5.52 -5.31 -3.75
C LEU A 527 -4.18 -5.79 -3.19
N LEU A 528 -3.40 -4.90 -2.59
CA LEU A 528 -2.16 -5.29 -1.91
C LEU A 528 -2.42 -6.29 -0.78
N LEU A 529 -3.49 -6.12 0.01
CA LEU A 529 -3.86 -7.07 1.06
C LEU A 529 -4.28 -8.43 0.50
N PHE A 530 -5.03 -8.47 -0.63
CA PHE A 530 -5.36 -9.72 -1.31
C PHE A 530 -4.13 -10.45 -1.83
N LEU A 531 -3.14 -9.70 -2.36
CA LEU A 531 -1.87 -10.28 -2.78
C LEU A 531 -1.09 -10.96 -1.64
N PHE A 532 -1.32 -10.55 -0.38
CA PHE A 532 -0.78 -11.25 0.78
C PHE A 532 -1.38 -12.64 1.00
N LEU A 533 -2.63 -12.85 0.62
CA LEU A 533 -3.30 -14.14 0.72
C LEU A 533 -2.98 -15.06 -0.45
N ASP A 534 -2.25 -14.55 -1.45
CA ASP A 534 -1.98 -15.30 -2.65
C ASP A 534 -1.19 -16.58 -2.37
N SER A 535 -1.60 -17.60 -3.06
CA SER A 535 -1.51 -19.02 -2.81
C SER A 535 -0.18 -19.55 -2.27
N GLY A 536 0.95 -19.04 -2.72
CA GLY A 536 2.24 -19.62 -2.34
C GLY A 536 2.53 -19.56 -0.85
N VAL A 537 2.37 -18.40 -0.22
CA VAL A 537 2.77 -18.18 1.19
C VAL A 537 1.70 -18.64 2.15
N TRP A 538 0.43 -18.33 1.85
CA TRP A 538 -0.69 -18.67 2.72
C TRP A 538 -0.90 -20.19 2.77
N THR A 539 -0.89 -20.84 1.62
CA THR A 539 -0.95 -22.30 1.52
C THR A 539 0.16 -22.97 2.31
N MET A 540 1.35 -22.38 2.33
CA MET A 540 2.46 -22.91 3.15
C MET A 540 2.31 -22.68 4.63
N VAL A 541 1.86 -21.51 5.06
CA VAL A 541 1.55 -21.27 6.48
C VAL A 541 0.54 -22.31 6.94
N ILE A 542 -0.49 -22.56 6.14
CA ILE A 542 -1.50 -23.53 6.48
C ILE A 542 -0.95 -24.96 6.42
N ARG A 543 -0.16 -25.33 5.41
CA ARG A 543 0.51 -26.64 5.37
C ARG A 543 1.47 -26.84 6.53
N PHE A 544 2.18 -25.80 6.96
CA PHE A 544 3.02 -25.88 8.15
C PHE A 544 2.18 -26.09 9.42
N LEU A 545 1.08 -25.38 9.58
CA LEU A 545 0.14 -25.58 10.69
C LEU A 545 -0.49 -26.97 10.67
N SER A 546 -0.78 -27.49 9.48
CA SER A 546 -1.33 -28.82 9.30
C SER A 546 -0.36 -29.96 9.63
N TRP A 547 0.91 -29.72 9.50
CA TRP A 547 1.93 -30.67 9.96
C TRP A 547 1.88 -30.88 11.49
N MET A 548 1.37 -29.89 12.22
CA MET A 548 1.12 -30.01 13.66
C MET A 548 -0.19 -30.74 14.01
N ALA A 549 -1.11 -30.89 13.05
CA ALA A 549 -2.38 -31.57 13.22
C ALA A 549 -2.57 -32.56 12.06
N PRO A 550 -2.18 -33.85 12.23
CA PRO A 550 -2.33 -34.84 11.17
C PRO A 550 -3.81 -35.03 10.84
N ALA A 551 -4.16 -34.75 9.59
CA ALA A 551 -5.50 -34.91 9.05
C ALA A 551 -5.40 -35.55 7.66
N ASP A 552 -6.48 -36.16 7.20
CA ASP A 552 -6.58 -36.67 5.85
C ASP A 552 -6.52 -35.52 4.82
N GLU A 553 -6.13 -35.82 3.60
CA GLU A 553 -5.88 -34.82 2.56
C GLU A 553 -7.15 -33.99 2.24
N ALA A 554 -8.33 -34.59 2.26
CA ALA A 554 -9.60 -33.91 2.02
C ALA A 554 -9.94 -32.90 3.12
N SER A 555 -9.77 -33.28 4.40
CA SER A 555 -9.96 -32.38 5.55
C SER A 555 -8.96 -31.23 5.52
N MET A 556 -7.73 -31.50 5.09
CA MET A 556 -6.70 -30.49 4.93
C MET A 556 -7.06 -29.47 3.84
N GLN A 557 -7.46 -29.93 2.67
CA GLN A 557 -7.87 -29.07 1.57
C GLN A 557 -9.08 -28.22 1.96
N ALA A 558 -10.06 -28.79 2.64
CA ALA A 558 -11.19 -28.05 3.18
C ALA A 558 -10.76 -26.96 4.16
N PHE A 559 -9.86 -27.28 5.10
CA PHE A 559 -9.32 -26.32 6.06
C PHE A 559 -8.60 -25.15 5.37
N VAL A 560 -7.73 -25.43 4.39
CA VAL A 560 -7.04 -24.41 3.58
C VAL A 560 -8.07 -23.52 2.89
N THR A 561 -9.04 -24.11 2.21
CA THR A 561 -10.05 -23.40 1.44
C THR A 561 -10.86 -22.44 2.31
N TYR A 562 -11.42 -22.93 3.43
CA TYR A 562 -12.26 -22.10 4.29
C TYR A 562 -11.48 -21.06 5.09
N THR A 563 -10.24 -21.36 5.45
CA THR A 563 -9.37 -20.38 6.12
C THR A 563 -8.99 -19.26 5.14
N THR A 564 -8.69 -19.60 3.88
CA THR A 564 -8.44 -18.60 2.84
C THR A 564 -9.70 -17.77 2.57
N ALA A 565 -10.86 -18.40 2.49
CA ALA A 565 -12.16 -17.73 2.34
C ALA A 565 -12.45 -16.76 3.49
N PHE A 566 -12.17 -17.16 4.72
CA PHE A 566 -12.31 -16.30 5.90
C PHE A 566 -11.46 -15.05 5.80
N PHE A 567 -10.17 -15.16 5.49
CA PHE A 567 -9.30 -14.00 5.40
C PHE A 567 -9.56 -13.15 4.15
N ALA A 568 -9.91 -13.75 3.01
CA ALA A 568 -10.30 -13.01 1.81
C ALA A 568 -11.57 -12.19 2.05
N SER A 569 -12.59 -12.78 2.67
CA SER A 569 -13.80 -12.05 3.06
C SER A 569 -13.52 -10.98 4.12
N MET A 570 -12.59 -11.22 5.05
CA MET A 570 -12.19 -10.23 6.04
C MET A 570 -11.54 -8.99 5.39
N ILE A 571 -10.73 -9.17 4.35
CA ILE A 571 -10.19 -8.06 3.55
C ILE A 571 -11.32 -7.31 2.84
N ALA A 572 -12.23 -8.01 2.19
CA ALA A 572 -13.35 -7.40 1.49
C ALA A 572 -14.29 -6.62 2.43
N HIS A 573 -14.63 -7.19 3.58
CA HIS A 573 -15.41 -6.53 4.63
C HIS A 573 -14.68 -5.32 5.23
N PHE A 574 -13.35 -5.41 5.42
CA PHE A 574 -12.53 -4.28 5.84
C PHE A 574 -12.59 -3.14 4.83
N VAL A 575 -12.45 -3.44 3.54
CA VAL A 575 -12.55 -2.46 2.46
C VAL A 575 -13.90 -1.76 2.48
N TRP A 576 -14.98 -2.52 2.61
CA TRP A 576 -16.34 -1.97 2.71
C TRP A 576 -16.49 -1.04 3.92
N LEU A 577 -16.11 -1.49 5.09
CA LEU A 577 -16.17 -0.70 6.32
C LEU A 577 -15.32 0.57 6.21
N PHE A 578 -14.15 0.47 5.58
CA PHE A 578 -13.26 1.59 5.38
C PHE A 578 -13.84 2.63 4.43
N PHE A 579 -14.45 2.20 3.32
CA PHE A 579 -15.13 3.10 2.39
C PHE A 579 -16.31 3.81 3.04
N LEU A 580 -17.10 3.12 3.84
CA LEU A 580 -18.21 3.71 4.56
C LEU A 580 -17.73 4.80 5.52
N ALA A 581 -16.75 4.50 6.35
CA ALA A 581 -16.20 5.45 7.33
C ALA A 581 -15.55 6.66 6.65
N SER A 582 -14.75 6.43 5.59
CA SER A 582 -14.09 7.51 4.85
C SER A 582 -15.08 8.37 4.06
N GLY A 583 -16.14 7.77 3.50
CA GLY A 583 -17.23 8.50 2.83
C GLY A 583 -18.02 9.37 3.81
N MET A 584 -18.26 8.90 5.04
CA MET A 584 -18.88 9.71 6.09
C MET A 584 -17.98 10.89 6.51
N LEU A 585 -16.66 10.69 6.60
CA LEU A 585 -15.73 11.79 6.85
C LEU A 585 -15.67 12.77 5.67
N LEU A 586 -15.75 12.28 4.45
CA LEU A 586 -15.84 13.10 3.24
C LEU A 586 -17.08 14.00 3.26
N TYR A 587 -18.22 13.51 3.77
CA TYR A 587 -19.44 14.29 3.94
C TYR A 587 -19.19 15.55 4.78
N PHE A 588 -18.57 15.43 5.95
CA PHE A 588 -18.31 16.58 6.83
C PHE A 588 -17.38 17.58 6.15
N SER A 589 -16.34 17.12 5.50
CA SER A 589 -15.41 17.97 4.75
C SER A 589 -16.10 18.68 3.57
N SER A 590 -16.94 17.98 2.84
CA SER A 590 -17.68 18.53 1.68
C SER A 590 -18.76 19.51 2.10
N ARG A 591 -19.47 19.22 3.20
CA ARG A 591 -20.47 20.11 3.79
C ARG A 591 -19.85 21.41 4.28
N GLU A 592 -18.68 21.34 4.91
CA GLU A 592 -17.96 22.54 5.35
C GLU A 592 -17.55 23.43 4.17
N LEU A 593 -17.16 22.83 3.05
CA LEU A 593 -16.81 23.58 1.85
C LEU A 593 -18.03 24.20 1.16
N THR A 594 -19.14 23.47 1.08
CA THR A 594 -20.34 23.87 0.30
C THR A 594 -21.27 24.78 1.10
N ASP A 595 -21.56 24.41 2.33
CA ASP A 595 -22.53 25.11 3.19
C ASP A 595 -21.85 26.03 4.21
N ALA A 596 -20.56 25.83 4.47
CA ALA A 596 -19.75 26.59 5.43
C ALA A 596 -20.41 26.79 6.82
N PRO A 597 -20.93 25.73 7.47
CA PRO A 597 -21.66 25.88 8.72
C PRO A 597 -20.81 26.52 9.82
N THR A 598 -19.53 26.17 9.92
CA THR A 598 -18.60 26.75 10.90
C THR A 598 -18.36 28.23 10.66
N LEU A 599 -18.17 28.62 9.40
CA LEU A 599 -18.01 30.03 9.02
C LEU A 599 -19.28 30.82 9.29
N ARG A 600 -20.47 30.29 8.93
CA ARG A 600 -21.77 30.94 9.21
C ARG A 600 -22.01 31.11 10.70
N ALA A 601 -21.68 30.10 11.52
CA ALA A 601 -21.77 30.20 12.96
C ALA A 601 -20.81 31.27 13.54
N GLY A 602 -19.59 31.34 13.00
CA GLY A 602 -18.61 32.38 13.36
C GLY A 602 -19.12 33.78 12.99
N ILE A 603 -19.66 33.97 11.79
CA ILE A 603 -20.23 35.26 11.35
C ILE A 603 -21.40 35.65 12.22
N ALA A 604 -22.28 34.72 12.60
CA ALA A 604 -23.42 35.02 13.50
C ALA A 604 -22.97 35.43 14.91
N GLN A 605 -21.75 35.15 15.31
CA GLN A 605 -21.15 35.60 16.57
C GLN A 605 -20.42 36.96 16.44
N VAL A 606 -20.08 37.37 15.19
CA VAL A 606 -19.50 38.69 14.95
C VAL A 606 -20.57 39.74 15.21
N GLY A 607 -20.31 40.62 16.15
CA GLY A 607 -21.27 41.66 16.62
C GLY A 607 -21.99 41.32 17.93
N ARG A 608 -21.96 40.06 18.37
CA ARG A 608 -22.27 39.74 19.78
C ARG A 608 -21.02 39.98 20.63
N GLY A 609 -20.44 41.19 20.46
CA GLY A 609 -19.15 41.54 21.03
C GLY A 609 -19.15 41.32 22.53
N ARG A 610 -18.08 40.68 23.02
CA ARG A 610 -17.66 40.85 24.41
C ARG A 610 -17.74 42.34 24.68
N GLN A 611 -18.71 42.77 25.48
CA GLN A 611 -18.61 44.05 26.16
C GLN A 611 -17.28 44.03 26.89
N ILE A 612 -16.32 44.78 26.37
CA ILE A 612 -15.07 45.03 27.10
C ILE A 612 -15.53 45.75 28.36
N ARG A 613 -15.54 45.03 29.49
CA ARG A 613 -15.80 45.63 30.78
C ARG A 613 -14.74 46.74 30.95
N GLY A 614 -15.16 47.98 30.91
CA GLY A 614 -14.31 49.16 31.06
C GLY A 614 -14.49 50.25 30.01
N LEU A 615 -15.18 50.01 28.88
CA LEU A 615 -15.61 51.06 27.96
C LEU A 615 -17.13 51.34 28.23
N ALA A 616 -17.43 52.01 29.34
CA ALA A 616 -18.70 52.68 29.49
C ALA A 616 -18.70 53.86 28.48
N LYS A 617 -19.73 53.96 27.64
CA LYS A 617 -20.00 55.19 26.91
C LYS A 617 -20.25 56.30 27.94
N GLU A 618 -19.36 57.31 27.99
CA GLU A 618 -19.73 58.62 28.50
C GLU A 618 -20.80 59.27 27.63
#